data_53d5010b4516fba5b8b8e70930d0c8a9
#
_entry.id   53d5010b4516fba5b8b8e70930d0c8a9
#
_cell.length_a   1.000
_cell.length_b   1.000
_cell.length_c   1.000
_cell.angle_alpha   90.00
_cell.angle_beta   90.00
_cell.angle_gamma   90.00
#
_symmetry.space_group_name_H-M   'P 1'
#
loop_
_entity.id
_entity.type
_entity.pdbx_description
1 polymer ?
#
loop_
_entity_poly.entity_id
_entity_poly.type
_entity_poly.pdbx_seq_one_letter_code
_entity_poly.pdbx_strand_id
1 'polypeptide(L)'
;MRRVFKHHGLGLFFGGIFLAALAGQALVGHADFNHIALAHHDDPISLGRYLVSSDFGTDVLENWQSEYLQFTLYILLTVWLLQRGSPESKELDKAGTESDSDQKVGAYAQADSPAWARVRGVRLWLYSNSLVLVMTFIWLASWGVQSITGRSAYNAEQFDHQLAPVSWLQYIGTSDFWSRTLQNWQSEFLAVGSMAVLSIYLRQRGSPESKPVGAPHTATGVEG
;
A
#
# COMPACT_ATOMS: atom_id res chain seq x y z
N MET A 1 29.61 5.19 -4.00
CA MET A 1 28.36 5.91 -4.22
C MET A 1 27.74 5.70 -5.62
N ARG A 2 28.40 6.02 -6.73
CA ARG A 2 27.83 5.83 -8.11
C ARG A 2 27.26 4.43 -8.39
N ARG A 3 27.91 3.35 -7.93
CA ARG A 3 27.45 1.97 -8.17
C ARG A 3 26.18 1.62 -7.37
N VAL A 4 26.05 2.12 -6.14
CA VAL A 4 24.87 1.92 -5.28
C VAL A 4 23.65 2.62 -5.91
N PHE A 5 23.78 3.87 -6.32
CA PHE A 5 22.71 4.60 -7.00
C PHE A 5 22.30 3.96 -8.33
N LYS A 6 23.25 3.39 -9.08
CA LYS A 6 22.94 2.73 -10.36
C LYS A 6 22.12 1.45 -10.15
N HIS A 7 22.36 0.71 -9.07
CA HIS A 7 21.70 -0.58 -8.82
C HIS A 7 20.48 -0.51 -7.90
N HIS A 8 20.34 0.54 -7.09
CA HIS A 8 19.30 0.70 -6.08
C HIS A 8 18.62 2.07 -6.13
N GLY A 9 18.79 2.82 -7.22
CA GLY A 9 18.36 4.21 -7.34
C GLY A 9 16.87 4.41 -7.12
N LEU A 10 16.02 3.52 -7.66
CA LEU A 10 14.57 3.60 -7.53
C LEU A 10 14.14 3.47 -6.06
N GLY A 11 14.59 2.43 -5.38
CA GLY A 11 14.27 2.22 -3.97
C GLY A 11 14.80 3.33 -3.05
N LEU A 12 16.03 3.82 -3.32
CA LEU A 12 16.61 4.93 -2.57
C LEU A 12 15.86 6.25 -2.79
N PHE A 13 15.40 6.51 -4.01
CA PHE A 13 14.64 7.71 -4.33
C PHE A 13 13.28 7.72 -3.62
N PHE A 14 12.49 6.66 -3.79
CA PHE A 14 11.17 6.57 -3.15
C PHE A 14 11.27 6.44 -1.63
N GLY A 15 12.23 5.69 -1.11
CA GLY A 15 12.49 5.63 0.32
C GLY A 15 12.89 6.98 0.91
N GLY A 16 13.69 7.77 0.19
CA GLY A 16 14.08 9.12 0.60
C GLY A 16 12.89 10.08 0.62
N ILE A 17 12.05 10.06 -0.41
CA ILE A 17 10.81 10.87 -0.45
C ILE A 17 9.85 10.46 0.67
N PHE A 18 9.67 9.16 0.89
CA PHE A 18 8.84 8.65 1.99
C PHE A 18 9.30 9.19 3.35
N LEU A 19 10.60 9.08 3.66
CA LEU A 19 11.13 9.57 4.92
C LEU A 19 11.00 11.09 5.05
N ALA A 20 11.22 11.85 3.98
CA ALA A 20 11.05 13.30 3.97
C ALA A 20 9.59 13.71 4.17
N ALA A 21 8.64 13.01 3.51
CA ALA A 21 7.21 13.24 3.67
C ALA A 21 6.73 12.91 5.09
N LEU A 22 7.17 11.77 5.64
CA LEU A 22 6.83 11.36 7.01
C LEU A 22 7.37 12.36 8.05
N ALA A 23 8.62 12.83 7.89
CA ALA A 23 9.19 13.85 8.75
C ALA A 23 8.45 15.18 8.60
N GLY A 24 8.11 15.59 7.39
CA GLY A 24 7.30 16.77 7.11
C GLY A 24 5.92 16.69 7.76
N GLN A 25 5.22 15.55 7.59
CA GLN A 25 3.93 15.29 8.23
C GLN A 25 4.02 15.39 9.77
N ALA A 26 5.07 14.80 10.36
CA ALA A 26 5.29 14.85 11.80
C ALA A 26 5.46 16.30 12.32
N LEU A 27 6.20 17.14 11.60
CA LEU A 27 6.46 18.53 12.00
C LEU A 27 5.22 19.41 11.80
N VAL A 28 4.60 19.33 10.64
CA VAL A 28 3.43 20.14 10.29
C VAL A 28 2.21 19.70 11.10
N GLY A 29 1.99 18.39 11.22
CA GLY A 29 0.89 17.83 12.01
C GLY A 29 1.01 18.17 13.50
N HIS A 30 2.23 18.15 14.07
CA HIS A 30 2.46 18.63 15.43
C HIS A 30 2.12 20.12 15.61
N ALA A 31 2.47 20.95 14.63
CA ALA A 31 2.15 22.37 14.69
C ALA A 31 0.64 22.61 14.61
N ASP A 32 -0.06 21.89 13.72
CA ASP A 32 -1.51 21.96 13.56
C ASP A 32 -2.24 21.46 14.81
N PHE A 33 -1.82 20.31 15.35
CA PHE A 33 -2.35 19.76 16.61
C PHE A 33 -2.28 20.76 17.75
N ASN A 34 -1.10 21.37 17.95
CA ASN A 34 -0.91 22.39 19.00
C ASN A 34 -1.71 23.67 18.74
N HIS A 35 -1.89 24.04 17.47
CA HIS A 35 -2.75 25.19 17.12
C HIS A 35 -4.21 24.92 17.49
N ILE A 36 -4.71 23.71 17.22
CA ILE A 36 -6.06 23.29 17.60
C ILE A 36 -6.20 23.21 19.13
N ALA A 37 -5.22 22.62 19.83
CA ALA A 37 -5.22 22.55 21.30
C ALA A 37 -5.33 23.96 21.94
N LEU A 38 -4.54 24.91 21.47
CA LEU A 38 -4.60 26.30 21.94
C LEU A 38 -5.95 26.96 21.67
N ALA A 39 -6.61 26.66 20.54
CA ALA A 39 -7.94 27.18 20.24
C ALA A 39 -9.01 26.63 21.20
N HIS A 40 -8.79 25.42 21.72
CA HIS A 40 -9.65 24.77 22.73
C HIS A 40 -9.24 25.09 24.18
N HIS A 41 -8.23 25.97 24.37
CA HIS A 41 -7.65 26.34 25.67
C HIS A 41 -6.89 25.18 26.35
N ASP A 42 -6.39 24.20 25.57
CA ASP A 42 -5.56 23.11 26.04
C ASP A 42 -4.07 23.45 25.96
N ASP A 43 -3.24 22.75 26.73
CA ASP A 43 -1.80 22.94 26.73
C ASP A 43 -1.14 22.26 25.52
N PRO A 44 -0.22 22.94 24.80
CA PRO A 44 0.54 22.34 23.72
C PRO A 44 1.40 21.19 24.21
N ILE A 45 1.57 20.18 23.33
CA ILE A 45 2.41 19.02 23.62
C ILE A 45 3.73 19.06 22.85
N SER A 46 4.75 18.36 23.35
CA SER A 46 6.04 18.24 22.64
C SER A 46 5.91 17.38 21.39
N LEU A 47 6.82 17.55 20.41
CA LEU A 47 6.90 16.72 19.21
C LEU A 47 7.01 15.21 19.57
N GLY A 48 7.83 14.85 20.56
CA GLY A 48 7.97 13.45 20.98
C GLY A 48 6.66 12.86 21.51
N ARG A 49 5.85 13.65 22.21
CA ARG A 49 4.53 13.22 22.68
C ARG A 49 3.53 13.10 21.52
N TYR A 50 3.58 14.03 20.56
CA TYR A 50 2.75 13.96 19.37
C TYR A 50 3.05 12.71 18.53
N LEU A 51 4.33 12.36 18.32
CA LEU A 51 4.71 11.17 17.53
C LEU A 51 4.20 9.84 18.09
N VAL A 52 3.87 9.78 19.37
CA VAL A 52 3.28 8.60 20.03
C VAL A 52 1.79 8.79 20.35
N SER A 53 1.17 9.87 19.84
CA SER A 53 -0.26 10.13 20.02
C SER A 53 -1.13 9.23 19.13
N SER A 54 -2.39 9.11 19.52
CA SER A 54 -3.41 8.43 18.70
C SER A 54 -3.67 9.15 17.38
N ASP A 55 -3.58 10.47 17.36
CA ASP A 55 -3.83 11.31 16.19
C ASP A 55 -2.79 11.04 15.10
N PHE A 56 -1.50 11.21 15.43
CA PHE A 56 -0.42 10.91 14.49
C PHE A 56 -0.43 9.44 14.05
N GLY A 57 -0.68 8.51 14.98
CA GLY A 57 -0.81 7.09 14.66
C GLY A 57 -1.95 6.80 13.68
N THR A 58 -3.10 7.43 13.86
CA THR A 58 -4.25 7.27 12.98
C THR A 58 -3.95 7.82 11.59
N ASP A 59 -3.43 9.04 11.48
CA ASP A 59 -3.10 9.70 10.21
C ASP A 59 -2.08 8.91 9.37
N VAL A 60 -1.07 8.33 10.00
CA VAL A 60 -0.07 7.50 9.30
C VAL A 60 -0.69 6.17 8.86
N LEU A 61 -1.44 5.52 9.75
CA LEU A 61 -1.91 4.15 9.52
C LEU A 61 -3.12 4.08 8.58
N GLU A 62 -3.92 5.15 8.49
CA GLU A 62 -5.01 5.21 7.52
C GLU A 62 -4.51 5.28 6.06
N ASN A 63 -3.35 5.90 5.83
CA ASN A 63 -2.68 5.86 4.53
C ASN A 63 -2.04 4.48 4.27
N TRP A 64 -1.31 3.94 5.24
CA TRP A 64 -0.64 2.65 5.05
C TRP A 64 -1.64 1.51 4.79
N GLN A 65 -2.78 1.48 5.49
CA GLN A 65 -3.77 0.44 5.27
C GLN A 65 -4.36 0.48 3.85
N SER A 66 -4.58 1.65 3.26
CA SER A 66 -5.10 1.75 1.90
C SER A 66 -4.06 1.35 0.84
N GLU A 67 -2.83 1.84 0.96
CA GLU A 67 -1.70 1.52 0.10
C GLU A 67 -1.42 0.00 0.06
N TYR A 68 -1.31 -0.63 1.24
CA TYR A 68 -1.05 -2.06 1.30
C TYR A 68 -2.24 -2.92 0.89
N LEU A 69 -3.49 -2.45 1.04
CA LEU A 69 -4.66 -3.09 0.45
C LEU A 69 -4.59 -3.04 -1.08
N GLN A 70 -4.28 -1.87 -1.64
CA GLN A 70 -4.12 -1.68 -3.08
C GLN A 70 -3.13 -2.69 -3.66
N PHE A 71 -1.92 -2.76 -3.10
CA PHE A 71 -0.91 -3.72 -3.55
C PHE A 71 -1.33 -5.17 -3.36
N THR A 72 -1.96 -5.50 -2.23
CA THR A 72 -2.48 -6.86 -1.97
C THR A 72 -3.47 -7.27 -3.06
N LEU A 73 -4.46 -6.43 -3.35
CA LEU A 73 -5.46 -6.70 -4.36
C LEU A 73 -4.86 -6.71 -5.76
N TYR A 74 -3.97 -5.77 -6.07
CA TYR A 74 -3.33 -5.69 -7.38
C TYR A 74 -2.52 -6.96 -7.69
N ILE A 75 -1.63 -7.36 -6.79
CA ILE A 75 -0.81 -8.59 -6.94
C ILE A 75 -1.70 -9.83 -7.05
N LEU A 76 -2.73 -9.93 -6.21
CA LEU A 76 -3.59 -11.11 -6.17
C LEU A 76 -4.53 -11.18 -7.38
N LEU A 77 -5.19 -10.08 -7.72
CA LEU A 77 -6.24 -10.07 -8.75
C LEU A 77 -5.66 -10.12 -10.17
N THR A 78 -4.46 -9.56 -10.42
CA THR A 78 -3.80 -9.65 -11.73
C THR A 78 -3.41 -11.08 -12.14
N VAL A 79 -3.49 -12.04 -11.23
CA VAL A 79 -3.36 -13.47 -11.56
C VAL A 79 -4.53 -13.93 -12.46
N TRP A 80 -5.75 -13.44 -12.22
CA TRP A 80 -6.98 -13.92 -12.90
C TRP A 80 -7.70 -12.83 -13.69
N LEU A 81 -7.64 -11.57 -13.23
CA LEU A 81 -8.29 -10.45 -13.91
C LEU A 81 -7.34 -9.86 -14.95
N LEU A 82 -7.74 -9.90 -16.18
CA LEU A 82 -6.95 -9.42 -17.32
C LEU A 82 -7.51 -8.12 -17.86
N GLN A 83 -6.61 -7.23 -18.28
CA GLN A 83 -6.96 -5.98 -18.96
C GLN A 83 -6.33 -5.97 -20.35
N ARG A 84 -7.16 -6.19 -21.38
CA ARG A 84 -6.71 -6.15 -22.76
C ARG A 84 -6.04 -4.81 -23.09
N GLY A 85 -4.83 -4.89 -23.61
CA GLY A 85 -4.05 -3.73 -24.01
C GLY A 85 -3.20 -3.11 -22.90
N SER A 86 -3.31 -3.54 -21.63
CA SER A 86 -2.42 -3.09 -20.57
C SER A 86 -1.05 -3.78 -20.62
N PRO A 87 0.07 -3.07 -20.44
CA PRO A 87 1.39 -3.67 -20.29
C PRO A 87 1.50 -4.52 -19.02
N GLU A 88 0.82 -4.13 -17.96
CA GLU A 88 0.89 -4.76 -16.62
C GLU A 88 -0.03 -6.00 -16.50
N SER A 89 -0.83 -6.29 -17.52
CA SER A 89 -1.70 -7.46 -17.53
C SER A 89 -1.00 -8.65 -18.19
N LYS A 90 -1.26 -9.87 -17.70
CA LYS A 90 -0.92 -11.09 -18.44
C LYS A 90 -1.62 -11.13 -19.80
N GLU A 91 -1.05 -11.85 -20.75
CA GLU A 91 -1.69 -12.18 -22.02
C GLU A 91 -3.07 -12.85 -21.79
N LEU A 92 -4.01 -12.60 -22.70
CA LEU A 92 -5.44 -12.96 -22.49
C LEU A 92 -5.71 -14.47 -22.35
N ASP A 93 -4.81 -15.32 -22.81
CA ASP A 93 -4.87 -16.78 -22.72
C ASP A 93 -4.10 -17.35 -21.51
N LYS A 94 -3.45 -16.47 -20.70
CA LYS A 94 -2.61 -16.86 -19.56
C LYS A 94 -3.21 -16.49 -18.19
N ALA A 95 -4.53 -16.41 -18.09
CA ALA A 95 -5.20 -16.21 -16.80
C ALA A 95 -4.96 -17.39 -15.85
N GLY A 96 -4.78 -17.09 -14.57
CA GLY A 96 -4.57 -18.09 -13.53
C GLY A 96 -3.11 -18.26 -13.13
N THR A 97 -2.86 -19.26 -12.28
CA THR A 97 -1.51 -19.60 -11.81
C THR A 97 -0.74 -20.35 -12.89
N GLU A 98 0.53 -20.02 -13.07
CA GLU A 98 1.41 -20.75 -13.98
C GLU A 98 1.81 -22.12 -13.42
N SER A 99 2.35 -22.96 -14.31
CA SER A 99 2.87 -24.29 -13.94
C SER A 99 4.16 -24.19 -13.10
N ASP A 100 4.48 -25.27 -12.39
CA ASP A 100 5.75 -25.36 -11.63
C ASP A 100 6.99 -25.20 -12.54
N SER A 101 6.90 -25.59 -13.80
CA SER A 101 7.98 -25.42 -14.80
C SER A 101 8.19 -23.95 -15.15
N ASP A 102 7.11 -23.19 -15.37
CA ASP A 102 7.20 -21.76 -15.69
C ASP A 102 7.71 -20.96 -14.49
N GLN A 103 7.29 -21.34 -13.30
CA GLN A 103 7.72 -20.75 -12.03
C GLN A 103 9.09 -21.26 -11.55
N LYS A 104 9.72 -22.23 -12.25
CA LYS A 104 11.04 -22.78 -11.92
C LYS A 104 11.15 -23.30 -10.49
N VAL A 105 10.11 -23.98 -9.99
CA VAL A 105 10.04 -24.49 -8.61
C VAL A 105 10.09 -26.01 -8.55
N GLY A 106 10.43 -26.53 -7.38
CA GLY A 106 10.48 -27.98 -7.12
C GLY A 106 11.53 -28.68 -8.00
N ALA A 107 11.07 -29.60 -8.86
CA ALA A 107 11.92 -30.36 -9.78
C ALA A 107 12.47 -29.49 -10.94
N TYR A 108 11.85 -28.36 -11.22
CA TYR A 108 12.24 -27.42 -12.28
C TYR A 108 13.12 -26.28 -11.79
N ALA A 109 13.50 -26.27 -10.51
CA ALA A 109 14.39 -25.25 -9.95
C ALA A 109 15.77 -25.31 -10.62
N GLN A 110 16.29 -24.14 -11.01
CA GLN A 110 17.58 -23.98 -11.68
C GLN A 110 18.73 -23.90 -10.67
N ALA A 111 19.99 -23.95 -11.13
CA ALA A 111 21.16 -23.93 -10.28
C ALA A 111 21.27 -22.65 -9.42
N ASP A 112 20.81 -21.53 -9.94
CA ASP A 112 20.77 -20.21 -9.30
C ASP A 112 19.43 -19.88 -8.63
N SER A 113 18.43 -20.79 -8.67
CA SER A 113 17.16 -20.59 -7.97
C SER A 113 17.36 -20.48 -6.48
N PRO A 114 16.59 -19.61 -5.79
CA PRO A 114 16.60 -19.50 -4.33
C PRO A 114 16.35 -20.85 -3.65
N ALA A 115 16.95 -21.05 -2.48
CA ALA A 115 16.83 -22.32 -1.76
C ALA A 115 15.38 -22.74 -1.47
N TRP A 116 14.50 -21.77 -1.23
CA TRP A 116 13.08 -22.01 -0.97
C TRP A 116 12.27 -22.40 -2.21
N ALA A 117 12.76 -22.14 -3.42
CA ALA A 117 12.16 -22.64 -4.65
C ALA A 117 12.32 -24.15 -4.83
N ARG A 118 13.27 -24.78 -4.11
CA ARG A 118 13.59 -26.22 -4.19
C ARG A 118 12.88 -27.08 -3.14
N VAL A 119 12.19 -26.45 -2.18
CA VAL A 119 11.44 -27.16 -1.14
C VAL A 119 10.08 -27.60 -1.65
N ARG A 120 9.29 -28.33 -0.84
CA ARG A 120 7.95 -28.83 -1.20
C ARG A 120 6.95 -28.49 -0.10
N GLY A 121 5.67 -28.66 -0.43
CA GLY A 121 4.56 -28.53 0.51
C GLY A 121 4.39 -27.08 1.01
N VAL A 122 4.02 -26.95 2.29
CA VAL A 122 3.70 -25.64 2.91
C VAL A 122 4.83 -24.61 2.77
N ARG A 123 6.08 -25.03 2.83
CA ARG A 123 7.23 -24.13 2.69
C ARG A 123 7.30 -23.52 1.30
N LEU A 124 7.10 -24.33 0.27
CA LEU A 124 7.03 -23.82 -1.12
C LEU A 124 5.82 -22.90 -1.28
N TRP A 125 4.67 -23.28 -0.76
CA TRP A 125 3.46 -22.47 -0.84
C TRP A 125 3.65 -21.10 -0.17
N LEU A 126 4.24 -21.06 1.03
CA LEU A 126 4.57 -19.81 1.73
C LEU A 126 5.52 -18.93 0.92
N TYR A 127 6.53 -19.53 0.31
CA TYR A 127 7.49 -18.79 -0.52
C TYR A 127 6.85 -18.26 -1.79
N SER A 128 6.09 -19.10 -2.49
CA SER A 128 5.40 -18.75 -3.73
C SER A 128 4.35 -17.64 -3.55
N ASN A 129 3.82 -17.48 -2.35
CA ASN A 129 2.82 -16.44 -2.03
C ASN A 129 3.37 -15.37 -1.07
N SER A 130 4.68 -15.36 -0.81
CA SER A 130 5.28 -14.53 0.24
C SER A 130 5.02 -13.03 0.04
N LEU A 131 5.02 -12.55 -1.20
CA LEU A 131 4.77 -11.15 -1.49
C LEU A 131 3.34 -10.74 -1.06
N VAL A 132 2.33 -11.44 -1.55
CA VAL A 132 0.94 -11.14 -1.20
C VAL A 132 0.67 -11.36 0.29
N LEU A 133 1.29 -12.37 0.91
CA LEU A 133 1.14 -12.64 2.35
C LEU A 133 1.71 -11.50 3.20
N VAL A 134 2.89 -10.98 2.85
CA VAL A 134 3.52 -9.85 3.57
C VAL A 134 2.69 -8.58 3.37
N MET A 135 2.26 -8.26 2.14
CA MET A 135 1.41 -7.09 1.87
C MET A 135 0.08 -7.17 2.65
N THR A 136 -0.57 -8.34 2.62
CA THR A 136 -1.81 -8.58 3.38
C THR A 136 -1.59 -8.43 4.89
N PHE A 137 -0.47 -8.94 5.41
CA PHE A 137 -0.16 -8.80 6.84
C PHE A 137 0.01 -7.33 7.24
N ILE A 138 0.76 -6.55 6.46
CA ILE A 138 0.96 -5.13 6.73
C ILE A 138 -0.38 -4.38 6.63
N TRP A 139 -1.18 -4.66 5.60
CA TRP A 139 -2.52 -4.10 5.47
C TRP A 139 -3.39 -4.35 6.70
N LEU A 140 -3.55 -5.62 7.10
CA LEU A 140 -4.39 -5.98 8.24
C LEU A 140 -3.86 -5.42 9.56
N ALA A 141 -2.53 -5.41 9.74
CA ALA A 141 -1.89 -4.81 10.92
C ALA A 141 -2.13 -3.30 10.97
N SER A 142 -1.91 -2.58 9.87
CA SER A 142 -2.13 -1.13 9.78
C SER A 142 -3.60 -0.78 10.03
N TRP A 143 -4.53 -1.50 9.40
CA TRP A 143 -5.96 -1.27 9.59
C TRP A 143 -6.44 -1.60 11.01
N GLY A 144 -5.90 -2.70 11.60
CA GLY A 144 -6.17 -3.06 12.99
C GLY A 144 -5.67 -2.02 13.98
N VAL A 145 -4.43 -1.54 13.82
CA VAL A 145 -3.87 -0.51 14.71
C VAL A 145 -4.56 0.84 14.49
N GLN A 146 -4.88 1.23 13.24
CA GLN A 146 -5.68 2.42 12.94
C GLN A 146 -7.04 2.38 13.64
N SER A 147 -7.71 1.22 13.69
CA SER A 147 -8.99 1.09 14.39
C SER A 147 -8.88 1.32 15.91
N ILE A 148 -7.71 1.04 16.49
CA ILE A 148 -7.43 1.27 17.93
C ILE A 148 -7.07 2.73 18.19
N THR A 149 -6.14 3.29 17.41
CA THR A 149 -5.74 4.69 17.54
C THR A 149 -6.86 5.64 17.17
N GLY A 150 -7.60 5.37 16.08
CA GLY A 150 -8.75 6.15 15.65
C GLY A 150 -9.87 6.18 16.70
N ARG A 151 -10.15 5.04 17.39
CA ARG A 151 -11.07 5.06 18.52
C ARG A 151 -10.59 5.99 19.64
N SER A 152 -9.28 6.01 19.90
CA SER A 152 -8.73 6.85 20.97
C SER A 152 -8.86 8.34 20.62
N ALA A 153 -8.54 8.72 19.39
CA ALA A 153 -8.74 10.08 18.88
C ALA A 153 -10.23 10.47 18.89
N TYR A 154 -11.09 9.59 18.37
CA TYR A 154 -12.55 9.80 18.39
C TYR A 154 -13.10 9.99 19.80
N ASN A 155 -12.66 9.19 20.78
CA ASN A 155 -13.10 9.33 22.16
C ASN A 155 -12.57 10.61 22.82
N ALA A 156 -11.40 11.12 22.45
CA ALA A 156 -10.94 12.42 22.90
C ALA A 156 -11.90 13.52 22.43
N GLU A 157 -12.28 13.51 21.15
CA GLU A 157 -13.27 14.44 20.59
C GLU A 157 -14.65 14.30 21.25
N GLN A 158 -15.10 13.04 21.57
CA GLN A 158 -16.34 12.83 22.31
C GLN A 158 -16.30 13.50 23.71
N PHE A 159 -15.17 13.41 24.41
CA PHE A 159 -15.02 14.07 25.72
C PHE A 159 -15.07 15.59 25.61
N ASP A 160 -14.46 16.19 24.59
CA ASP A 160 -14.52 17.65 24.37
C ASP A 160 -15.96 18.13 24.14
N HIS A 161 -16.77 17.28 23.50
CA HIS A 161 -18.19 17.52 23.30
C HIS A 161 -19.09 17.05 24.46
N GLN A 162 -18.52 16.61 25.58
CA GLN A 162 -19.24 16.10 26.76
C GLN A 162 -20.12 14.87 26.46
N LEU A 163 -19.70 14.06 25.46
CA LEU A 163 -20.36 12.83 25.07
C LEU A 163 -19.66 11.62 25.71
N ALA A 164 -20.40 10.50 25.80
CA ALA A 164 -19.84 9.28 26.35
C ALA A 164 -18.85 8.60 25.37
N PRO A 165 -17.73 8.06 25.88
CA PRO A 165 -16.80 7.34 25.05
C PRO A 165 -17.41 6.04 24.50
N VAL A 166 -16.96 5.64 23.29
CA VAL A 166 -17.42 4.41 22.65
C VAL A 166 -16.41 3.27 22.82
N SER A 167 -16.92 2.04 22.88
CA SER A 167 -16.10 0.83 22.82
C SER A 167 -15.50 0.64 21.42
N TRP A 168 -14.50 -0.26 21.29
CA TRP A 168 -13.90 -0.57 20.00
C TRP A 168 -14.92 -1.11 18.97
N LEU A 169 -15.80 -2.02 19.38
CA LEU A 169 -16.84 -2.54 18.49
C LEU A 169 -17.85 -1.47 18.06
N GLN A 170 -18.16 -0.50 18.94
CA GLN A 170 -19.00 0.63 18.57
C GLN A 170 -18.28 1.54 17.59
N TYR A 171 -16.98 1.83 17.81
CA TYR A 171 -16.21 2.70 16.94
C TYR A 171 -16.10 2.16 15.50
N ILE A 172 -15.79 0.87 15.32
CA ILE A 172 -15.76 0.26 13.98
C ILE A 172 -17.12 0.23 13.27
N GLY A 173 -18.21 0.48 13.99
CA GLY A 173 -19.55 0.68 13.45
C GLY A 173 -19.88 2.14 13.12
N THR A 174 -19.01 3.11 13.44
CA THR A 174 -19.27 4.55 13.22
C THR A 174 -19.05 4.95 11.76
N SER A 175 -19.69 6.04 11.37
CA SER A 175 -19.45 6.70 10.10
C SER A 175 -18.04 7.31 10.02
N ASP A 176 -17.45 7.75 11.13
CA ASP A 176 -16.07 8.26 11.17
C ASP A 176 -15.07 7.21 10.70
N PHE A 177 -15.09 6.01 11.31
CA PHE A 177 -14.18 4.92 10.93
C PHE A 177 -14.30 4.56 9.44
N TRP A 178 -15.51 4.41 8.93
CA TRP A 178 -15.71 4.03 7.53
C TRP A 178 -15.48 5.18 6.55
N SER A 179 -15.75 6.42 6.93
CA SER A 179 -15.44 7.58 6.09
C SER A 179 -13.93 7.70 5.84
N ARG A 180 -13.12 7.61 6.90
CA ARG A 180 -11.65 7.60 6.82
C ARG A 180 -11.13 6.43 5.97
N THR A 181 -11.64 5.22 6.21
CA THR A 181 -11.26 4.03 5.46
C THR A 181 -11.60 4.16 3.99
N LEU A 182 -12.84 4.48 3.64
CA LEU A 182 -13.30 4.52 2.25
C LEU A 182 -12.74 5.71 1.46
N GLN A 183 -12.47 6.83 2.10
CA GLN A 183 -11.85 7.99 1.48
C GLN A 183 -10.45 7.65 0.94
N ASN A 184 -9.67 6.92 1.72
CA ASN A 184 -8.35 6.47 1.31
C ASN A 184 -8.44 5.38 0.23
N TRP A 185 -9.32 4.38 0.38
CA TRP A 185 -9.52 3.35 -0.64
C TRP A 185 -9.95 3.91 -1.99
N GLN A 186 -10.82 4.92 -1.99
CA GLN A 186 -11.29 5.57 -3.21
C GLN A 186 -10.14 6.17 -4.02
N SER A 187 -9.18 6.86 -3.40
CA SER A 187 -8.04 7.44 -4.09
C SER A 187 -7.10 6.37 -4.66
N GLU A 188 -6.82 5.32 -3.89
CA GLU A 188 -5.94 4.23 -4.31
C GLU A 188 -6.51 3.45 -5.51
N PHE A 189 -7.79 3.09 -5.45
CA PHE A 189 -8.42 2.36 -6.56
C PHE A 189 -8.60 3.23 -7.80
N LEU A 190 -8.78 4.55 -7.65
CA LEU A 190 -8.76 5.46 -8.78
C LEU A 190 -7.37 5.48 -9.46
N ALA A 191 -6.29 5.52 -8.67
CA ALA A 191 -4.93 5.53 -9.20
C ALA A 191 -4.62 4.24 -9.99
N VAL A 192 -4.90 3.06 -9.42
CA VAL A 192 -4.69 1.76 -10.09
C VAL A 192 -5.57 1.63 -11.34
N GLY A 193 -6.86 1.96 -11.23
CA GLY A 193 -7.79 1.89 -12.37
C GLY A 193 -7.38 2.84 -13.50
N SER A 194 -6.90 4.04 -13.15
CA SER A 194 -6.37 5.00 -14.12
C SER A 194 -5.13 4.46 -14.82
N MET A 195 -4.18 3.88 -14.08
CA MET A 195 -2.96 3.31 -14.65
C MET A 195 -3.29 2.15 -15.60
N ALA A 196 -4.13 1.22 -15.17
CA ALA A 196 -4.55 0.07 -15.99
C ALA A 196 -5.22 0.48 -17.30
N VAL A 197 -6.02 1.57 -17.31
CA VAL A 197 -6.73 2.05 -18.51
C VAL A 197 -5.88 3.00 -19.35
N LEU A 198 -5.21 3.98 -18.74
CA LEU A 198 -4.46 5.00 -19.48
C LEU A 198 -3.22 4.41 -20.15
N SER A 199 -2.55 3.42 -19.56
CA SER A 199 -1.41 2.71 -20.15
C SER A 199 -1.74 1.97 -21.44
N ILE A 200 -3.03 1.70 -21.72
CA ILE A 200 -3.48 1.14 -23.00
C ILE A 200 -3.17 2.11 -24.16
N TYR A 201 -3.42 3.39 -23.95
CA TYR A 201 -3.41 4.42 -25.00
C TYR A 201 -2.20 5.35 -24.93
N LEU A 202 -1.72 5.65 -23.72
CA LEU A 202 -0.62 6.58 -23.48
C LEU A 202 0.73 5.85 -23.44
N ARG A 203 1.79 6.61 -23.68
CA ARG A 203 3.17 6.07 -23.73
C ARG A 203 4.14 6.97 -22.97
N GLN A 204 5.05 6.32 -22.26
CA GLN A 204 6.23 6.96 -21.72
C GLN A 204 7.46 6.21 -22.22
N ARG A 205 8.21 6.84 -23.14
CA ARG A 205 9.42 6.23 -23.70
C ARG A 205 10.42 5.86 -22.61
N GLY A 206 10.83 4.60 -22.57
CA GLY A 206 11.86 4.07 -21.67
C GLY A 206 11.37 3.75 -20.25
N SER A 207 10.05 3.81 -20.00
CA SER A 207 9.48 3.33 -18.73
C SER A 207 9.07 1.87 -18.87
N PRO A 208 9.43 0.99 -17.90
CA PRO A 208 8.93 -0.38 -17.87
C PRO A 208 7.42 -0.45 -17.63
N GLU A 209 6.83 0.59 -17.01
CA GLU A 209 5.39 0.70 -16.76
C GLU A 209 4.57 1.11 -18.00
N SER A 210 5.21 1.18 -19.16
CA SER A 210 4.59 1.62 -20.41
C SER A 210 4.98 0.69 -21.54
N LYS A 211 4.08 0.48 -22.49
CA LYS A 211 4.42 -0.20 -23.74
C LYS A 211 5.43 0.58 -24.57
N PRO A 212 6.24 -0.09 -25.42
CA PRO A 212 7.03 0.59 -26.46
C PRO A 212 6.16 1.56 -27.26
N VAL A 213 6.71 2.72 -27.62
CA VAL A 213 5.95 3.80 -28.29
C VAL A 213 5.23 3.32 -29.55
N GLY A 214 5.86 2.43 -30.32
CA GLY A 214 5.28 1.87 -31.56
C GLY A 214 4.37 0.66 -31.37
N ALA A 215 4.20 0.15 -30.15
CA ALA A 215 3.37 -1.02 -29.91
C ALA A 215 1.87 -0.70 -30.08
N PRO A 216 1.07 -1.60 -30.71
CA PRO A 216 -0.34 -1.40 -30.90
C PRO A 216 -1.10 -1.32 -29.57
N HIS A 217 -2.23 -0.60 -29.54
CA HIS A 217 -3.04 -0.48 -28.31
C HIS A 217 -3.58 -1.82 -27.81
N THR A 218 -3.76 -2.78 -28.70
CA THR A 218 -4.23 -4.14 -28.36
C THR A 218 -3.17 -5.08 -27.80
N ALA A 219 -1.88 -4.72 -27.88
CA ALA A 219 -0.81 -5.53 -27.28
C ALA A 219 -0.93 -5.54 -25.77
N THR A 220 -0.94 -6.73 -25.17
CA THR A 220 -1.14 -6.99 -23.74
C THR A 220 0.10 -7.68 -23.20
N GLY A 221 0.54 -7.34 -22.00
CA GLY A 221 1.71 -7.96 -21.36
C GLY A 221 3.05 -7.62 -22.02
N VAL A 222 3.12 -6.48 -22.69
CA VAL A 222 4.34 -6.02 -23.38
C VAL A 222 4.88 -4.77 -22.68
N GLU A 223 5.98 -4.92 -21.99
CA GLU A 223 6.70 -3.83 -21.31
C GLU A 223 7.66 -3.10 -22.25
N GLY A 224 7.96 -1.81 -21.95
CA GLY A 224 8.83 -0.92 -22.74
C GLY A 224 10.33 -1.08 -22.49
#